data_fe5b978036fa353f82ec30183f07a9ec
#
_entry.id   fe5b978036fa353f82ec30183f07a9ec
#
_cell.length_a   1.000
_cell.length_b   1.000
_cell.length_c   1.000
_cell.angle_alpha   90.00
_cell.angle_beta   90.00
_cell.angle_gamma   90.00
#
_symmetry.space_group_name_H-M   'P 1'
#
loop_
_entity.id
_entity.type
_entity.pdbx_description
1 polymer ?
#
loop_
_entity_poly.entity_id
_entity_poly.type
_entity_poly.pdbx_seq_one_letter_code
_entity_poly.pdbx_strand_id
1 'polypeptide(L)'
;MTDQLQALLKDYQPQPLGEKRSYAVFLPLVWSDNQWQVLYEIRSESISQPGEVSFPGGRVEVGETPQQAAVREAMEELNIQPEQIDILGEIDYLVLECSTVHCFVGRLNLDWTTILPNEEVARIFTVPLSTLLTTQPVYYQLDSQIVPDCDFPFERLRGGVDYPFSHHKRSVPFYENLPENIWGMTAQFTHRFVEIVKSNLS
;
A
#
# COMPACT_ATOMS: atom_id res chain seq x y z
N MET A 1 -33.78 8.40 -30.61
CA MET A 1 -32.97 8.85 -29.47
C MET A 1 -32.76 7.74 -28.44
N THR A 2 -33.80 7.06 -27.97
CA THR A 2 -33.69 5.94 -27.00
C THR A 2 -32.85 4.77 -27.53
N ASP A 3 -33.09 4.33 -28.78
CA ASP A 3 -32.38 3.23 -29.40
C ASP A 3 -30.90 3.54 -29.65
N GLN A 4 -30.57 4.81 -29.94
CA GLN A 4 -29.19 5.27 -30.07
C GLN A 4 -28.45 5.28 -28.71
N LEU A 5 -29.13 5.72 -27.63
CA LEU A 5 -28.57 5.69 -26.28
C LEU A 5 -28.36 4.25 -25.80
N GLN A 6 -29.32 3.37 -26.11
CA GLN A 6 -29.18 1.95 -25.77
C GLN A 6 -27.98 1.31 -26.47
N ALA A 7 -27.79 1.60 -27.77
CA ALA A 7 -26.65 1.10 -28.53
C ALA A 7 -25.33 1.59 -27.98
N LEU A 8 -25.24 2.90 -27.61
CA LEU A 8 -24.03 3.48 -27.00
C LEU A 8 -23.68 2.85 -25.65
N LEU A 9 -24.69 2.55 -24.83
CA LEU A 9 -24.44 2.02 -23.48
C LEU A 9 -24.24 0.50 -23.46
N LYS A 10 -24.70 -0.22 -24.48
CA LYS A 10 -24.63 -1.68 -24.54
C LYS A 10 -23.18 -2.21 -24.49
N ASP A 11 -22.29 -1.54 -25.19
CA ASP A 11 -20.89 -1.94 -25.33
C ASP A 11 -19.95 -1.06 -24.48
N TYR A 12 -20.52 -0.13 -23.68
CA TYR A 12 -19.74 0.73 -22.81
C TYR A 12 -19.14 -0.07 -21.66
N GLN A 13 -17.84 0.03 -21.50
CA GLN A 13 -17.13 -0.56 -20.37
C GLN A 13 -17.04 0.49 -19.25
N PRO A 14 -17.73 0.27 -18.10
CA PRO A 14 -17.67 1.21 -16.97
C PRO A 14 -16.26 1.39 -16.48
N GLN A 15 -15.89 2.65 -16.24
CA GLN A 15 -14.62 3.05 -15.65
C GLN A 15 -14.89 3.82 -14.34
N PRO A 16 -13.97 3.79 -13.39
CA PRO A 16 -14.08 4.63 -12.20
C PRO A 16 -14.16 6.10 -12.59
N LEU A 17 -15.07 6.86 -11.96
CA LEU A 17 -15.14 8.29 -12.17
C LEU A 17 -13.92 8.99 -11.54
N GLY A 18 -13.37 9.97 -12.25
CA GLY A 18 -12.16 10.70 -11.86
C GLY A 18 -10.87 9.98 -12.24
N GLU A 19 -9.75 10.66 -12.05
CA GLU A 19 -8.44 10.05 -12.25
C GLU A 19 -8.16 9.08 -11.09
N LYS A 20 -8.10 7.80 -11.39
CA LYS A 20 -7.59 6.79 -10.46
C LYS A 20 -6.18 6.41 -10.84
N ARG A 21 -5.25 6.70 -9.95
CA ARG A 21 -3.87 6.23 -10.06
C ARG A 21 -3.79 4.81 -9.49
N SER A 22 -3.08 3.93 -10.17
CA SER A 22 -2.78 2.60 -9.67
C SER A 22 -1.34 2.56 -9.19
N TYR A 23 -1.15 1.98 -8.01
CA TYR A 23 0.14 1.73 -7.39
C TYR A 23 0.25 0.25 -7.04
N ALA A 24 1.46 -0.24 -6.95
CA ALA A 24 1.73 -1.59 -6.51
C ALA A 24 2.92 -1.61 -5.57
N VAL A 25 2.81 -2.40 -4.50
CA VAL A 25 3.89 -2.63 -3.54
C VAL A 25 4.22 -4.12 -3.51
N PHE A 26 5.47 -4.40 -3.22
CA PHE A 26 6.00 -5.75 -3.05
C PHE A 26 6.30 -5.98 -1.57
N LEU A 27 5.67 -6.99 -0.95
CA LEU A 27 5.93 -7.46 0.40
C LEU A 27 6.96 -8.58 0.34
N PRO A 28 8.25 -8.28 0.59
CA PRO A 28 9.30 -9.27 0.44
C PRO A 28 9.43 -10.17 1.66
N LEU A 29 9.49 -11.47 1.44
CA LEU A 29 9.86 -12.48 2.42
C LEU A 29 11.28 -12.93 2.19
N VAL A 30 12.07 -12.96 3.24
CA VAL A 30 13.45 -13.50 3.25
C VAL A 30 13.59 -14.59 4.30
N TRP A 31 14.41 -15.60 3.99
CA TRP A 31 14.77 -16.62 4.95
C TRP A 31 16.11 -16.26 5.59
N SER A 32 16.09 -15.93 6.88
CA SER A 32 17.28 -15.58 7.65
C SER A 32 17.11 -16.04 9.09
N ASP A 33 18.21 -16.34 9.77
CA ASP A 33 18.21 -16.80 11.16
C ASP A 33 17.26 -17.99 11.42
N ASN A 34 17.19 -18.91 10.47
CA ASN A 34 16.32 -20.10 10.53
C ASN A 34 14.81 -19.79 10.61
N GLN A 35 14.37 -18.63 10.11
CA GLN A 35 12.96 -18.24 10.08
C GLN A 35 12.64 -17.32 8.91
N TRP A 36 11.36 -17.26 8.55
CA TRP A 36 10.86 -16.24 7.63
C TRP A 36 10.84 -14.88 8.29
N GLN A 37 11.26 -13.88 7.54
CA GLN A 37 11.22 -12.48 7.94
C GLN A 37 10.59 -11.66 6.83
N VAL A 38 9.86 -10.60 7.21
CA VAL A 38 9.36 -9.59 6.27
C VAL A 38 10.41 -8.49 6.18
N LEU A 39 10.82 -8.15 4.96
CA LEU A 39 11.76 -7.07 4.71
C LEU A 39 11.01 -5.78 4.46
N TYR A 40 11.51 -4.70 5.01
CA TYR A 40 11.03 -3.32 4.88
C TYR A 40 12.17 -2.42 4.46
N GLU A 41 11.82 -1.29 3.92
CA GLU A 41 12.75 -0.20 3.63
C GLU A 41 12.42 1.06 4.44
N ILE A 42 13.42 1.91 4.62
CA ILE A 42 13.25 3.27 5.12
C ILE A 42 13.54 4.21 3.97
N ARG A 43 12.60 5.08 3.68
CA ARG A 43 12.65 6.05 2.59
C ARG A 43 13.76 7.08 2.84
N SER A 44 14.52 7.39 1.80
CA SER A 44 15.62 8.35 1.92
C SER A 44 15.10 9.80 2.01
N GLU A 45 15.99 10.71 2.40
CA GLU A 45 15.69 12.15 2.48
C GLU A 45 15.42 12.82 1.13
N SER A 46 15.75 12.14 0.03
CA SER A 46 15.62 12.66 -1.35
C SER A 46 14.22 12.50 -1.95
N ILE A 47 13.35 11.72 -1.31
CA ILE A 47 12.02 11.38 -1.84
C ILE A 47 10.90 11.82 -0.89
N SER A 48 9.65 11.67 -1.34
CA SER A 48 8.47 11.99 -0.51
C SER A 48 8.40 11.10 0.73
N GLN A 49 7.94 11.66 1.86
CA GLN A 49 7.83 10.97 3.16
C GLN A 49 9.17 10.38 3.64
N PRO A 50 10.21 11.21 3.79
CA PRO A 50 11.53 10.75 4.21
C PRO A 50 11.50 10.12 5.61
N GLY A 51 12.31 9.08 5.82
CA GLY A 51 12.40 8.36 7.09
C GLY A 51 11.24 7.43 7.39
N GLU A 52 10.19 7.40 6.56
CA GLU A 52 9.06 6.48 6.76
C GLU A 52 9.38 5.06 6.34
N VAL A 53 8.75 4.12 7.01
CA VAL A 53 8.85 2.69 6.68
C VAL A 53 7.88 2.36 5.56
N SER A 54 8.38 1.72 4.50
CA SER A 54 7.59 1.27 3.36
C SER A 54 7.94 -0.15 2.92
N PHE A 55 7.14 -0.66 2.02
CA PHE A 55 7.51 -1.75 1.13
C PHE A 55 8.03 -1.16 -0.17
N PRO A 56 8.94 -1.84 -0.88
CA PRO A 56 9.29 -1.47 -2.25
C PRO A 56 8.04 -1.32 -3.10
N GLY A 57 7.96 -0.24 -3.88
CA GLY A 57 6.79 -0.04 -4.71
C GLY A 57 6.56 1.37 -5.21
N GLY A 58 5.75 1.45 -6.27
CA GLY A 58 5.50 2.71 -6.93
C GLY A 58 4.27 2.69 -7.83
N ARG A 59 4.25 3.60 -8.78
CA ARG A 59 3.14 3.80 -9.70
C ARG A 59 3.17 2.73 -10.79
N VAL A 60 1.99 2.18 -11.10
CA VAL A 60 1.79 1.33 -12.29
C VAL A 60 1.87 2.21 -13.54
N GLU A 61 2.79 1.91 -14.43
CA GLU A 61 3.00 2.64 -15.67
C GLU A 61 2.02 2.21 -16.77
N VAL A 62 1.96 3.00 -17.84
CA VAL A 62 1.07 2.71 -18.99
C VAL A 62 1.50 1.42 -19.68
N GLY A 63 0.60 0.46 -19.76
CA GLY A 63 0.86 -0.85 -20.38
C GLY A 63 1.45 -1.90 -19.43
N GLU A 64 1.65 -1.54 -18.18
CA GLU A 64 2.15 -2.40 -17.11
C GLU A 64 0.99 -2.97 -16.28
N THR A 65 1.11 -4.21 -15.84
CA THR A 65 0.21 -4.76 -14.83
C THR A 65 0.70 -4.36 -13.42
N PRO A 66 -0.18 -4.34 -12.39
CA PRO A 66 0.26 -4.07 -11.01
C PRO A 66 1.37 -5.00 -10.52
N GLN A 67 1.33 -6.28 -10.92
CA GLN A 67 2.40 -7.22 -10.55
C GLN A 67 3.74 -6.85 -11.20
N GLN A 68 3.73 -6.45 -12.47
CA GLN A 68 4.95 -6.01 -13.15
C GLN A 68 5.54 -4.75 -12.50
N ALA A 69 4.68 -3.80 -12.11
CA ALA A 69 5.11 -2.61 -11.37
C ALA A 69 5.75 -2.97 -10.03
N ALA A 70 5.13 -3.83 -9.23
CA ALA A 70 5.68 -4.26 -7.94
C ALA A 70 7.06 -4.93 -8.08
N VAL A 71 7.24 -5.76 -9.13
CA VAL A 71 8.53 -6.41 -9.41
C VAL A 71 9.57 -5.40 -9.88
N ARG A 72 9.22 -4.51 -10.82
CA ARG A 72 10.11 -3.47 -11.35
C ARG A 72 10.61 -2.57 -10.23
N GLU A 73 9.70 -2.03 -9.43
CA GLU A 73 10.06 -1.16 -8.29
C GLU A 73 10.96 -1.88 -7.29
N ALA A 74 10.64 -3.15 -6.95
CA ALA A 74 11.49 -3.93 -6.05
C ALA A 74 12.90 -4.16 -6.63
N MET A 75 13.02 -4.37 -7.95
CA MET A 75 14.32 -4.49 -8.61
C MET A 75 15.10 -3.17 -8.58
N GLU A 76 14.44 -2.06 -8.82
CA GLU A 76 15.03 -0.72 -8.85
C GLU A 76 15.45 -0.28 -7.45
N GLU A 77 14.56 -0.34 -6.47
CA GLU A 77 14.81 0.14 -5.10
C GLU A 77 15.80 -0.75 -4.34
N LEU A 78 15.67 -2.07 -4.46
CA LEU A 78 16.58 -3.02 -3.80
C LEU A 78 17.82 -3.36 -4.63
N ASN A 79 17.92 -2.89 -5.87
CA ASN A 79 19.01 -3.17 -6.80
C ASN A 79 19.28 -4.68 -6.96
N ILE A 80 18.22 -5.45 -7.19
CA ILE A 80 18.21 -6.90 -7.35
C ILE A 80 17.75 -7.32 -8.76
N GLN A 81 17.96 -8.59 -9.12
CA GLN A 81 17.61 -9.12 -10.43
C GLN A 81 16.28 -9.90 -10.38
N PRO A 82 15.53 -9.97 -11.49
CA PRO A 82 14.23 -10.63 -11.53
C PRO A 82 14.27 -12.10 -11.13
N GLU A 83 15.38 -12.80 -11.42
CA GLU A 83 15.59 -14.21 -11.05
C GLU A 83 15.68 -14.44 -9.53
N GLN A 84 15.90 -13.36 -8.78
CA GLN A 84 15.96 -13.39 -7.32
C GLN A 84 14.59 -13.19 -6.65
N ILE A 85 13.55 -12.93 -7.46
CA ILE A 85 12.19 -12.68 -7.00
C ILE A 85 11.25 -13.81 -7.40
N ASP A 86 10.63 -14.48 -6.43
CA ASP A 86 9.51 -15.40 -6.66
C ASP A 86 8.22 -14.76 -6.15
N ILE A 87 7.31 -14.40 -7.03
CA ILE A 87 5.97 -13.92 -6.65
C ILE A 87 5.13 -15.10 -6.12
N LEU A 88 4.62 -14.98 -4.92
CA LEU A 88 3.75 -15.97 -4.28
C LEU A 88 2.28 -15.68 -4.55
N GLY A 89 1.90 -14.41 -4.67
CA GLY A 89 0.54 -13.99 -5.00
C GLY A 89 0.22 -12.55 -4.61
N GLU A 90 -0.91 -12.09 -5.10
CA GLU A 90 -1.53 -10.83 -4.67
C GLU A 90 -2.39 -11.10 -3.42
N ILE A 91 -2.30 -10.21 -2.43
CA ILE A 91 -3.23 -10.15 -1.31
C ILE A 91 -4.24 -9.02 -1.53
N ASP A 92 -5.07 -8.71 -0.53
CA ASP A 92 -6.07 -7.64 -0.65
C ASP A 92 -5.42 -6.30 -1.02
N TYR A 93 -6.14 -5.47 -1.77
CA TYR A 93 -5.69 -4.15 -2.20
C TYR A 93 -6.45 -3.04 -1.48
N LEU A 94 -5.82 -1.88 -1.36
CA LEU A 94 -6.44 -0.69 -0.77
C LEU A 94 -7.05 0.18 -1.85
N VAL A 95 -8.30 0.60 -1.61
CA VAL A 95 -8.98 1.62 -2.41
C VAL A 95 -8.98 2.92 -1.64
N LEU A 96 -8.26 3.90 -2.16
CA LEU A 96 -8.19 5.26 -1.65
C LEU A 96 -9.02 6.19 -2.53
N GLU A 97 -9.22 7.42 -2.09
CA GLU A 97 -10.07 8.40 -2.81
C GLU A 97 -9.65 8.57 -4.27
N CYS A 98 -8.34 8.74 -4.53
CA CYS A 98 -7.78 8.99 -5.87
C CYS A 98 -6.86 7.88 -6.37
N SER A 99 -6.74 6.75 -5.66
CA SER A 99 -5.83 5.69 -6.05
C SER A 99 -6.25 4.31 -5.56
N THR A 100 -5.71 3.29 -6.22
CA THR A 100 -5.74 1.90 -5.77
C THR A 100 -4.31 1.45 -5.54
N VAL A 101 -4.05 0.73 -4.46
CA VAL A 101 -2.73 0.20 -4.13
C VAL A 101 -2.82 -1.32 -4.01
N HIS A 102 -2.17 -2.01 -4.91
CA HIS A 102 -2.06 -3.47 -4.95
C HIS A 102 -0.89 -3.94 -4.10
N CYS A 103 -1.00 -5.09 -3.46
CA CYS A 103 0.09 -5.65 -2.65
C CYS A 103 0.40 -7.09 -3.09
N PHE A 104 1.61 -7.30 -3.57
CA PHE A 104 2.11 -8.61 -3.98
C PHE A 104 3.10 -9.13 -2.93
N VAL A 105 2.84 -10.34 -2.46
CA VAL A 105 3.76 -11.05 -1.58
C VAL A 105 4.70 -11.89 -2.43
N GLY A 106 5.97 -11.87 -2.12
CA GLY A 106 6.96 -12.68 -2.80
C GLY A 106 8.16 -13.03 -1.93
N ARG A 107 8.93 -14.00 -2.40
CA ARG A 107 10.15 -14.44 -1.75
C ARG A 107 11.35 -13.87 -2.48
N LEU A 108 12.35 -13.41 -1.73
CA LEU A 108 13.67 -13.09 -2.25
C LEU A 108 14.61 -14.28 -2.06
N ASN A 109 15.19 -14.75 -3.15
CA ASN A 109 16.12 -15.90 -3.20
C ASN A 109 17.57 -15.42 -3.14
N LEU A 110 17.90 -14.64 -2.10
CA LEU A 110 19.23 -14.10 -1.87
C LEU A 110 19.45 -13.86 -0.38
N ASP A 111 20.69 -13.64 0.01
CA ASP A 111 21.02 -13.11 1.33
C ASP A 111 20.72 -11.61 1.37
N TRP A 112 19.66 -11.22 2.08
CA TRP A 112 19.22 -9.83 2.14
C TRP A 112 20.25 -8.86 2.70
N THR A 113 21.21 -9.37 3.51
CA THR A 113 22.30 -8.53 4.07
C THR A 113 23.30 -8.07 3.00
N THR A 114 23.25 -8.67 1.80
CA THR A 114 24.08 -8.29 0.66
C THR A 114 23.42 -7.28 -0.26
N ILE A 115 22.14 -6.94 -0.01
CA ILE A 115 21.39 -5.95 -0.79
C ILE A 115 22.03 -4.56 -0.56
N LEU A 116 22.33 -3.89 -1.65
CA LEU A 116 22.76 -2.48 -1.67
C LEU A 116 21.68 -1.68 -2.37
N PRO A 117 20.69 -1.14 -1.63
CA PRO A 117 19.56 -0.44 -2.23
C PRO A 117 20.01 0.83 -2.97
N ASN A 118 19.13 1.35 -3.82
CA ASN A 118 19.37 2.57 -4.56
C ASN A 118 19.28 3.83 -3.65
N GLU A 119 19.42 5.01 -4.25
CA GLU A 119 19.42 6.29 -3.53
C GLU A 119 18.05 6.70 -2.94
N GLU A 120 16.97 6.04 -3.33
CA GLU A 120 15.63 6.27 -2.79
C GLU A 120 15.40 5.58 -1.45
N VAL A 121 16.23 4.60 -1.12
CA VAL A 121 16.15 3.79 0.10
C VAL A 121 17.33 4.10 1.02
N ALA A 122 17.07 4.71 2.16
CA ALA A 122 18.11 5.03 3.15
C ALA A 122 18.73 3.76 3.76
N ARG A 123 17.93 2.76 4.06
CA ARG A 123 18.33 1.44 4.55
C ARG A 123 17.18 0.44 4.50
N ILE A 124 17.51 -0.82 4.60
CA ILE A 124 16.55 -1.92 4.74
C ILE A 124 16.70 -2.58 6.11
N PHE A 125 15.62 -3.21 6.57
CA PHE A 125 15.61 -4.02 7.79
C PHE A 125 14.57 -5.13 7.68
N THR A 126 14.63 -6.09 8.59
CA THR A 126 13.68 -7.20 8.62
C THR A 126 12.98 -7.32 9.97
N VAL A 127 11.77 -7.87 9.95
CA VAL A 127 11.04 -8.25 11.15
C VAL A 127 10.67 -9.74 11.04
N PRO A 128 11.00 -10.57 12.04
CA PRO A 128 10.63 -11.98 12.05
C PRO A 128 9.13 -12.17 11.92
N LEU A 129 8.69 -13.07 11.02
CA LEU A 129 7.29 -13.39 10.85
C LEU A 129 6.67 -13.91 12.16
N SER A 130 7.44 -14.66 12.96
CA SER A 130 7.03 -15.11 14.29
C SER A 130 6.67 -13.97 15.23
N THR A 131 7.39 -12.84 15.17
CA THR A 131 7.09 -11.62 15.91
C THR A 131 5.80 -10.98 15.41
N LEU A 132 5.64 -10.83 14.09
CA LEU A 132 4.42 -10.27 13.49
C LEU A 132 3.18 -11.12 13.79
N LEU A 133 3.33 -12.45 13.84
CA LEU A 133 2.25 -13.37 14.20
C LEU A 133 1.76 -13.20 15.64
N THR A 134 2.59 -12.71 16.54
CA THR A 134 2.24 -12.51 17.96
C THR A 134 1.95 -11.05 18.33
N THR A 135 2.32 -10.10 17.47
CA THR A 135 2.10 -8.67 17.67
C THR A 135 0.83 -8.22 16.95
N GLN A 136 0.01 -7.41 17.62
CA GLN A 136 -1.16 -6.78 17.00
C GLN A 136 -0.92 -5.28 16.85
N PRO A 137 -1.32 -4.66 15.73
CA PRO A 137 -1.26 -3.21 15.61
C PRO A 137 -2.32 -2.53 16.48
N VAL A 138 -1.99 -1.36 17.00
CA VAL A 138 -2.94 -0.47 17.68
C VAL A 138 -3.56 0.46 16.62
N TYR A 139 -4.86 0.66 16.68
CA TYR A 139 -5.60 1.48 15.72
C TYR A 139 -5.96 2.83 16.31
N TYR A 140 -5.45 3.89 15.70
CA TYR A 140 -5.77 5.28 16.04
C TYR A 140 -6.79 5.86 15.07
N GLN A 141 -7.65 6.75 15.58
CA GLN A 141 -8.68 7.39 14.77
C GLN A 141 -8.23 8.79 14.35
N LEU A 142 -8.28 9.06 13.06
CA LEU A 142 -8.16 10.42 12.51
C LEU A 142 -9.55 10.91 12.11
N ASP A 143 -9.96 12.05 12.67
CA ASP A 143 -11.20 12.71 12.32
C ASP A 143 -10.96 13.69 11.16
N SER A 144 -11.74 13.56 10.09
CA SER A 144 -11.77 14.55 9.01
C SER A 144 -12.76 15.65 9.37
N GLN A 145 -12.32 16.90 9.34
CA GLN A 145 -13.16 18.07 9.56
C GLN A 145 -13.25 18.89 8.29
N ILE A 146 -14.42 19.47 8.05
CA ILE A 146 -14.60 20.47 6.99
C ILE A 146 -13.95 21.76 7.45
N VAL A 147 -13.14 22.38 6.59
CA VAL A 147 -12.58 23.70 6.81
C VAL A 147 -13.61 24.72 6.34
N PRO A 148 -14.22 25.53 7.23
CA PRO A 148 -15.29 26.46 6.84
C PRO A 148 -14.86 27.54 5.85
N ASP A 149 -13.60 27.97 5.89
CA ASP A 149 -13.01 29.01 5.04
C ASP A 149 -12.43 28.45 3.72
N CYS A 150 -12.98 27.34 3.20
CA CYS A 150 -12.62 26.84 1.88
C CYS A 150 -13.54 27.43 0.80
N ASP A 151 -13.06 27.42 -0.44
CA ASP A 151 -13.81 27.90 -1.63
C ASP A 151 -14.91 26.92 -2.08
N PHE A 152 -15.66 26.39 -1.08
CA PHE A 152 -16.76 25.47 -1.32
C PHE A 152 -18.09 26.21 -1.24
N PRO A 153 -18.99 26.10 -2.24
CA PRO A 153 -20.22 26.88 -2.31
C PRO A 153 -21.31 26.36 -1.37
N PHE A 154 -21.12 26.51 -0.07
CA PHE A 154 -22.09 26.08 0.96
C PHE A 154 -23.50 26.64 0.77
N GLU A 155 -23.63 27.83 0.21
CA GLU A 155 -24.89 28.47 -0.09
C GLU A 155 -25.77 27.71 -1.09
N ARG A 156 -25.18 26.77 -1.85
CA ARG A 156 -25.89 25.87 -2.78
C ARG A 156 -26.44 24.63 -2.11
N LEU A 157 -26.08 24.39 -0.88
CA LEU A 157 -26.55 23.21 -0.11
C LEU A 157 -27.80 23.57 0.70
N ARG A 158 -28.72 22.65 0.82
CA ARG A 158 -29.83 22.77 1.75
C ARG A 158 -29.33 22.68 3.19
N GLY A 159 -29.23 23.78 3.89
CA GLY A 159 -28.65 23.90 5.24
C GLY A 159 -27.34 24.68 5.27
N GLY A 160 -26.79 25.06 4.12
CA GLY A 160 -25.61 25.91 4.06
C GLY A 160 -24.39 25.25 4.74
N VAL A 161 -23.72 26.02 5.59
CA VAL A 161 -22.57 25.59 6.39
C VAL A 161 -22.92 24.50 7.41
N ASP A 162 -24.20 24.39 7.80
CA ASP A 162 -24.70 23.38 8.74
C ASP A 162 -25.11 22.07 8.04
N TYR A 163 -24.81 21.91 6.75
CA TYR A 163 -25.10 20.68 6.03
C TYR A 163 -24.39 19.50 6.71
N PRO A 164 -25.12 18.41 7.06
CA PRO A 164 -24.56 17.29 7.79
C PRO A 164 -23.72 16.40 6.87
N PHE A 165 -22.50 16.83 6.57
CA PHE A 165 -21.56 15.98 5.86
C PHE A 165 -21.21 14.75 6.69
N SER A 166 -21.02 13.62 6.02
CA SER A 166 -20.53 12.43 6.71
C SER A 166 -19.10 12.67 7.21
N HIS A 167 -18.94 12.64 8.51
CA HIS A 167 -17.61 12.66 9.13
C HIS A 167 -16.98 11.29 8.93
N HIS A 168 -15.95 11.21 8.08
CA HIS A 168 -15.19 9.99 7.90
C HIS A 168 -14.08 9.92 8.95
N LYS A 169 -14.24 8.96 9.88
CA LYS A 169 -13.13 8.57 10.76
C LYS A 169 -12.23 7.59 9.99
N ARG A 170 -10.99 7.94 9.84
CA ARG A 170 -9.99 7.07 9.25
C ARG A 170 -9.25 6.34 10.37
N SER A 171 -9.32 5.01 10.37
CA SER A 171 -8.60 4.16 11.30
C SER A 171 -7.19 3.89 10.76
N VAL A 172 -6.17 4.20 11.54
CA VAL A 172 -4.76 4.11 11.14
C VAL A 172 -4.03 3.16 12.10
N PRO A 173 -3.50 2.01 11.62
CA PRO A 173 -2.77 1.05 12.44
C PRO A 173 -1.32 1.49 12.67
N PHE A 174 -0.79 1.13 13.85
CA PHE A 174 0.60 1.30 14.28
C PHE A 174 1.09 0.04 14.99
N TYR A 175 2.25 -0.47 14.62
CA TYR A 175 2.97 -1.48 15.36
C TYR A 175 3.93 -0.82 16.35
N GLU A 176 3.45 -0.59 17.58
CA GLU A 176 4.17 0.22 18.59
C GLU A 176 5.40 -0.48 19.23
N ASN A 177 5.44 -1.80 19.18
CA ASN A 177 6.45 -2.61 19.88
C ASN A 177 7.48 -3.23 18.95
N LEU A 178 7.69 -2.65 17.78
CA LEU A 178 8.74 -3.04 16.83
C LEU A 178 9.90 -2.05 16.87
N PRO A 179 11.10 -2.45 16.44
CA PRO A 179 12.26 -1.55 16.42
C PRO A 179 12.09 -0.30 15.58
N GLU A 180 11.28 -0.42 14.53
CA GLU A 180 10.95 0.67 13.60
C GLU A 180 9.45 0.96 13.64
N ASN A 181 9.10 2.20 13.34
CA ASN A 181 7.71 2.66 13.36
C ASN A 181 6.97 2.22 12.09
N ILE A 182 6.37 1.02 12.12
CA ILE A 182 5.55 0.50 11.02
C ILE A 182 4.11 0.96 11.25
N TRP A 183 3.59 1.81 10.37
CA TRP A 183 2.26 2.39 10.50
C TRP A 183 1.56 2.60 9.16
N GLY A 184 0.33 3.08 9.19
CA GLY A 184 -0.42 3.49 8.01
C GLY A 184 -0.66 2.33 7.03
N MET A 185 -0.40 2.56 5.76
CA MET A 185 -0.62 1.59 4.69
C MET A 185 0.30 0.37 4.82
N THR A 186 1.56 0.58 5.17
CA THR A 186 2.54 -0.49 5.40
C THR A 186 2.07 -1.42 6.52
N ALA A 187 1.58 -0.86 7.63
CA ALA A 187 1.02 -1.65 8.72
C ALA A 187 -0.29 -2.37 8.32
N GLN A 188 -1.13 -1.77 7.48
CA GLN A 188 -2.35 -2.42 6.98
C GLN A 188 -2.02 -3.67 6.17
N PHE A 189 -1.10 -3.58 5.21
CA PHE A 189 -0.68 -4.73 4.42
C PHE A 189 0.05 -5.79 5.26
N THR A 190 0.93 -5.36 6.16
CA THR A 190 1.58 -6.27 7.12
C THR A 190 0.55 -7.05 7.93
N HIS A 191 -0.42 -6.33 8.51
CA HIS A 191 -1.47 -6.96 9.33
C HIS A 191 -2.32 -7.91 8.51
N ARG A 192 -2.74 -7.49 7.31
CA ARG A 192 -3.54 -8.35 6.44
C ARG A 192 -2.80 -9.61 6.01
N PHE A 193 -1.54 -9.52 5.66
CA PHE A 193 -0.69 -10.67 5.37
C PHE A 193 -0.64 -11.63 6.58
N VAL A 194 -0.43 -11.09 7.78
CA VAL A 194 -0.41 -11.88 9.03
C VAL A 194 -1.74 -12.60 9.28
N GLU A 195 -2.88 -11.94 9.04
CA GLU A 195 -4.21 -12.56 9.16
C GLU A 195 -4.38 -13.73 8.19
N ILE A 196 -3.96 -13.56 6.92
CA ILE A 196 -4.01 -14.61 5.90
C ILE A 196 -3.16 -15.81 6.32
N VAL A 197 -1.95 -15.57 6.83
CA VAL A 197 -1.07 -16.64 7.32
C VAL A 197 -1.70 -17.37 8.50
N LYS A 198 -2.23 -16.64 9.49
CA LYS A 198 -2.87 -17.23 10.68
C LYS A 198 -4.07 -18.10 10.33
N SER A 199 -4.91 -17.65 9.40
CA SER A 199 -6.12 -18.39 9.00
C SER A 199 -5.83 -19.71 8.30
N ASN A 200 -4.59 -19.92 7.83
CA ASN A 200 -4.17 -21.11 7.11
C ASN A 200 -3.17 -21.98 7.91
N LEU A 201 -2.73 -21.53 9.10
CA LEU A 201 -1.88 -22.32 10.01
C LEU A 201 -2.71 -23.02 11.12
N SER A 202 -4.00 -22.70 11.24
CA SER A 202 -4.97 -23.35 12.15
C SER A 202 -5.78 -24.38 11.40
#